data_227bf95d6d30621e3e061b4c4145dded
#
_entry.id   227bf95d6d30621e3e061b4c4145dded
#
_cell.length_a   1.000
_cell.length_b   1.000
_cell.length_c   1.000
_cell.angle_alpha   90.00
_cell.angle_beta   90.00
_cell.angle_gamma   90.00
#
_symmetry.space_group_name_H-M   'P 1'
#
loop_
_entity.id
_entity.type
_entity.pdbx_description
1 polymer ?
#
loop_
_entity_poly.entity_id
_entity_poly.type
_entity_poly.pdbx_seq_one_letter_code
_entity_poly.pdbx_strand_id
1 'polypeptide(L)'
;VIPKDASIADYINLEGLDGKEKDLSDGQIFVTQNLSEVMGFTAGDSLQIQNSDLKECTFSVNGILHNYLGNAIYMRQSTYEALMGDYTPNAILAHLSASCDDPVSYADTLSRESDVVSCSSVQTMRDEFTKSFSLINCVVVLVTALAAGLAFVVLFTLATTNISERERELATIKVLGFFDNEVHLYVNKETLILTVIGIILGLPVGRFFSGLLTMVLKMPSIYFAVSVHPTTYLFAGGMTFLFALAVDFITNRMLD
;
A
#
# COMPACT_ATOMS: atom_id res chain seq x y z
N VAL A 1 -0.81 -23.28 14.89
CA VAL A 1 -0.86 -23.70 16.31
C VAL A 1 0.55 -23.61 16.89
N ILE A 2 0.67 -23.09 18.11
CA ILE A 2 1.94 -22.83 18.78
C ILE A 2 2.13 -23.84 19.89
N PRO A 3 3.26 -24.59 19.93
CA PRO A 3 3.55 -25.54 21.00
C PRO A 3 3.55 -24.90 22.39
N LYS A 4 3.30 -25.71 23.43
CA LYS A 4 3.19 -25.23 24.83
C LYS A 4 4.46 -24.56 25.33
N ASP A 5 5.61 -25.09 24.95
CA ASP A 5 6.93 -24.68 25.48
C ASP A 5 7.69 -23.74 24.54
N ALA A 6 7.07 -23.30 23.43
CA ALA A 6 7.72 -22.43 22.46
C ALA A 6 7.42 -20.95 22.73
N SER A 7 8.48 -20.14 22.80
CA SER A 7 8.36 -18.68 22.67
C SER A 7 8.13 -18.33 21.19
N ILE A 8 6.97 -17.80 20.86
CA ILE A 8 6.67 -17.42 19.48
C ILE A 8 7.35 -16.12 19.07
N ALA A 9 7.63 -15.24 20.04
CA ALA A 9 8.21 -13.92 19.79
C ALA A 9 9.58 -14.01 19.10
N ASP A 10 10.30 -15.10 19.28
CA ASP A 10 11.60 -15.32 18.63
C ASP A 10 11.46 -15.63 17.13
N TYR A 11 10.29 -16.05 16.66
CA TYR A 11 10.04 -16.49 15.28
C TYR A 11 9.04 -15.63 14.54
N ILE A 12 7.99 -15.16 15.21
CA ILE A 12 6.90 -14.39 14.61
C ILE A 12 6.52 -13.25 15.54
N ASN A 13 6.52 -12.04 15.03
CA ASN A 13 6.02 -10.88 15.76
C ASN A 13 4.48 -10.85 15.67
N LEU A 14 3.79 -11.01 16.81
CA LEU A 14 2.34 -10.90 16.92
C LEU A 14 1.96 -9.48 17.30
N GLU A 15 1.89 -8.59 16.32
CA GLU A 15 1.49 -7.19 16.54
C GLU A 15 -0.03 -7.02 16.37
N GLY A 16 -0.68 -6.39 17.35
CA GLY A 16 -2.10 -6.03 17.26
C GLY A 16 -2.33 -4.80 16.41
N LEU A 17 -3.60 -4.51 16.07
CA LEU A 17 -3.98 -3.29 15.34
C LEU A 17 -3.61 -1.99 16.06
N ASP A 18 -3.35 -2.07 17.37
CA ASP A 18 -2.90 -0.96 18.22
C ASP A 18 -1.38 -0.72 18.16
N GLY A 19 -0.66 -1.46 17.32
CA GLY A 19 0.80 -1.39 17.20
C GLY A 19 1.55 -1.96 18.37
N LYS A 20 0.87 -2.71 19.26
CA LYS A 20 1.49 -3.35 20.43
C LYS A 20 1.65 -4.83 20.19
N GLU A 21 2.79 -5.35 20.64
CA GLU A 21 3.02 -6.78 20.67
C GLU A 21 2.01 -7.48 21.57
N LYS A 22 1.44 -8.56 21.10
CA LYS A 22 0.46 -9.38 21.82
C LYS A 22 1.10 -10.70 22.19
N ASP A 23 0.97 -11.06 23.46
CA ASP A 23 1.30 -12.40 23.92
C ASP A 23 0.07 -13.31 23.80
N LEU A 24 0.28 -14.52 23.33
CA LEU A 24 -0.78 -15.49 23.13
C LEU A 24 -0.85 -16.42 24.35
N SER A 25 -1.87 -16.23 25.18
CA SER A 25 -2.15 -17.07 26.34
C SER A 25 -3.08 -18.25 26.00
N ASP A 26 -3.16 -19.22 26.90
CA ASP A 26 -4.08 -20.36 26.76
C ASP A 26 -5.54 -19.86 26.71
N GLY A 27 -6.32 -20.45 25.84
CA GLY A 27 -7.72 -20.07 25.60
C GLY A 27 -7.91 -18.85 24.70
N GLN A 28 -6.84 -18.17 24.30
CA GLN A 28 -6.91 -17.04 23.39
C GLN A 28 -6.71 -17.46 21.94
N ILE A 29 -7.46 -16.80 21.06
CA ILE A 29 -7.40 -17.02 19.61
C ILE A 29 -7.29 -15.67 18.92
N PHE A 30 -6.21 -15.52 18.16
CA PHE A 30 -5.98 -14.33 17.34
C PHE A 30 -6.08 -14.68 15.86
N VAL A 31 -6.58 -13.75 15.08
CA VAL A 31 -6.73 -13.89 13.62
C VAL A 31 -6.04 -12.75 12.91
N THR A 32 -5.62 -12.99 11.69
CA THR A 32 -5.02 -11.93 10.85
C THR A 32 -6.06 -10.93 10.39
N GLN A 33 -5.66 -9.67 10.24
CA GLN A 33 -6.53 -8.59 9.79
C GLN A 33 -7.15 -8.88 8.42
N ASN A 34 -6.39 -9.46 7.50
CA ASN A 34 -6.92 -9.82 6.20
C ASN A 34 -8.07 -10.81 6.29
N LEU A 35 -7.95 -11.85 7.14
CA LEU A 35 -9.02 -12.82 7.37
C LEU A 35 -10.26 -12.16 7.96
N SER A 36 -10.08 -11.27 8.95
CA SER A 36 -11.15 -10.48 9.54
C SER A 36 -11.92 -9.65 8.50
N GLU A 37 -11.21 -8.94 7.62
CA GLU A 37 -11.84 -8.09 6.61
C GLU A 37 -12.51 -8.86 5.47
N VAL A 38 -11.91 -9.98 5.04
CA VAL A 38 -12.48 -10.81 3.97
C VAL A 38 -13.76 -11.50 4.44
N MET A 39 -13.77 -11.99 5.68
CA MET A 39 -14.90 -12.70 6.27
C MET A 39 -15.93 -11.78 6.96
N GLY A 40 -15.56 -10.51 7.21
CA GLY A 40 -16.45 -9.50 7.78
C GLY A 40 -16.73 -9.64 9.29
N PHE A 41 -15.76 -10.15 10.05
CA PHE A 41 -15.91 -10.28 11.51
C PHE A 41 -14.94 -9.36 12.28
N THR A 42 -15.22 -9.17 13.55
CA THR A 42 -14.46 -8.33 14.48
C THR A 42 -14.04 -9.11 15.73
N ALA A 43 -13.17 -8.50 16.54
CA ALA A 43 -12.82 -9.09 17.83
C ALA A 43 -14.06 -9.20 18.72
N GLY A 44 -14.26 -10.36 19.33
CA GLY A 44 -15.44 -10.72 20.11
C GLY A 44 -16.46 -11.56 19.36
N ASP A 45 -16.42 -11.60 18.04
CA ASP A 45 -17.31 -12.42 17.25
C ASP A 45 -16.95 -13.92 17.37
N SER A 46 -17.96 -14.76 17.14
CA SER A 46 -17.78 -16.22 17.12
C SER A 46 -17.57 -16.70 15.70
N LEU A 47 -16.51 -17.47 15.49
CA LEU A 47 -16.18 -18.13 14.23
C LEU A 47 -16.32 -19.62 14.32
N GLN A 48 -16.87 -20.23 13.27
CA GLN A 48 -16.90 -21.65 13.07
C GLN A 48 -15.78 -22.04 12.09
N ILE A 49 -14.91 -22.95 12.51
CA ILE A 49 -13.88 -23.54 11.64
C ILE A 49 -14.07 -25.04 11.57
N GLN A 50 -13.62 -25.59 10.45
CA GLN A 50 -13.57 -27.01 10.20
C GLN A 50 -12.12 -27.42 9.90
N ASN A 51 -11.63 -28.46 10.55
CA ASN A 51 -10.30 -29.01 10.27
C ASN A 51 -10.33 -29.97 9.07
N SER A 52 -9.16 -30.49 8.71
CA SER A 52 -9.02 -31.47 7.61
C SER A 52 -9.80 -32.77 7.85
N ASP A 53 -10.09 -33.12 9.11
CA ASP A 53 -10.84 -34.29 9.50
C ASP A 53 -12.36 -34.04 9.56
N LEU A 54 -12.82 -32.90 9.01
CA LEU A 54 -14.21 -32.46 9.00
C LEU A 54 -14.81 -32.20 10.40
N LYS A 55 -13.96 -32.05 11.41
CA LYS A 55 -14.40 -31.68 12.74
C LYS A 55 -14.62 -30.20 12.82
N GLU A 56 -15.83 -29.81 13.24
CA GLU A 56 -16.21 -28.40 13.39
C GLU A 56 -16.07 -27.96 14.83
N CYS A 57 -15.60 -26.76 15.03
CA CYS A 57 -15.65 -26.10 16.32
C CYS A 57 -15.98 -24.62 16.17
N THR A 58 -16.56 -24.06 17.21
CA THR A 58 -16.87 -22.63 17.32
C THR A 58 -16.02 -22.02 18.42
N PHE A 59 -15.39 -20.90 18.12
CA PHE A 59 -14.60 -20.15 19.07
C PHE A 59 -14.82 -18.66 18.95
N SER A 60 -14.51 -17.92 20.01
CA SER A 60 -14.56 -16.47 20.03
C SER A 60 -13.19 -15.89 19.67
N VAL A 61 -13.15 -14.90 18.77
CA VAL A 61 -11.95 -14.18 18.39
C VAL A 61 -11.56 -13.20 19.48
N ASN A 62 -10.41 -13.42 20.12
CA ASN A 62 -9.92 -12.56 21.20
C ASN A 62 -9.23 -11.29 20.69
N GLY A 63 -8.69 -11.32 19.46
CA GLY A 63 -8.05 -10.17 18.87
C GLY A 63 -7.66 -10.36 17.41
N ILE A 64 -7.36 -9.24 16.78
CA ILE A 64 -6.94 -9.18 15.37
C ILE A 64 -5.48 -8.73 15.34
N LEU A 65 -4.66 -9.47 14.58
CA LEU A 65 -3.25 -9.18 14.38
C LEU A 65 -3.02 -8.43 13.09
N HIS A 66 -2.14 -7.44 13.17
CA HIS A 66 -1.72 -6.63 12.04
C HIS A 66 -0.72 -7.39 11.18
N ASN A 67 -1.24 -8.30 10.35
CA ASN A 67 -0.44 -9.07 9.41
C ASN A 67 -0.93 -8.83 7.98
N TYR A 68 -0.04 -8.38 7.13
CA TYR A 68 -0.33 -8.03 5.73
C TYR A 68 -0.39 -9.24 4.79
N LEU A 69 0.21 -10.35 5.20
CA LEU A 69 0.36 -11.55 4.37
C LEU A 69 -0.29 -12.75 5.00
N GLY A 70 -1.09 -13.44 4.17
CA GLY A 70 -1.73 -14.69 4.54
C GLY A 70 -2.94 -14.54 5.46
N ASN A 71 -3.72 -15.60 5.49
CA ASN A 71 -4.85 -15.78 6.38
C ASN A 71 -4.47 -16.82 7.41
N ALA A 72 -4.34 -16.43 8.65
CA ALA A 72 -3.93 -17.34 9.71
C ALA A 72 -4.75 -17.12 10.97
N ILE A 73 -4.90 -18.22 11.70
CA ILE A 73 -5.50 -18.25 13.04
C ILE A 73 -4.40 -18.74 13.98
N TYR A 74 -4.11 -17.95 14.99
CA TYR A 74 -3.08 -18.23 16.00
C TYR A 74 -3.73 -18.66 17.30
N MET A 75 -3.31 -19.83 17.80
CA MET A 75 -3.74 -20.35 19.11
C MET A 75 -2.65 -21.22 19.72
N ARG A 76 -2.68 -21.39 21.03
CA ARG A 76 -1.81 -22.34 21.73
C ARG A 76 -2.24 -23.77 21.47
N GLN A 77 -1.31 -24.72 21.56
CA GLN A 77 -1.57 -26.15 21.42
C GLN A 77 -2.64 -26.64 22.40
N SER A 78 -2.58 -26.21 23.67
CA SER A 78 -3.58 -26.52 24.69
C SER A 78 -5.00 -26.10 24.27
N THR A 79 -5.12 -24.93 23.65
CA THR A 79 -6.39 -24.41 23.13
C THR A 79 -6.87 -25.24 21.95
N TYR A 80 -5.98 -25.61 21.02
CA TYR A 80 -6.33 -26.45 19.89
C TYR A 80 -6.79 -27.85 20.35
N GLU A 81 -6.03 -28.49 21.24
CA GLU A 81 -6.35 -29.83 21.77
C GLU A 81 -7.70 -29.85 22.48
N ALA A 82 -8.03 -28.77 23.21
CA ALA A 82 -9.34 -28.64 23.87
C ALA A 82 -10.51 -28.51 22.88
N LEU A 83 -10.29 -27.89 21.73
CA LEU A 83 -11.34 -27.61 20.73
C LEU A 83 -11.45 -28.72 19.68
N MET A 84 -10.31 -29.19 19.17
CA MET A 84 -10.23 -30.04 17.99
C MET A 84 -9.75 -31.47 18.30
N GLY A 85 -9.10 -31.71 19.45
CA GLY A 85 -8.49 -32.99 19.80
C GLY A 85 -6.99 -33.03 19.50
N ASP A 86 -6.43 -34.21 19.31
CA ASP A 86 -5.00 -34.42 19.18
C ASP A 86 -4.35 -33.49 18.13
N TYR A 87 -3.22 -32.90 18.51
CA TYR A 87 -2.44 -32.04 17.64
C TYR A 87 -1.19 -32.73 17.13
N THR A 88 -1.03 -32.79 15.82
CA THR A 88 0.19 -33.24 15.17
C THR A 88 0.85 -32.08 14.43
N PRO A 89 2.08 -31.70 14.79
CA PRO A 89 2.80 -30.65 14.07
C PRO A 89 3.15 -31.09 12.65
N ASN A 90 2.92 -30.22 11.70
CA ASN A 90 3.21 -30.45 10.27
C ASN A 90 4.19 -29.45 9.67
N ALA A 91 4.68 -28.49 10.45
CA ALA A 91 5.64 -27.49 10.03
C ALA A 91 6.63 -27.16 11.15
N ILE A 92 7.84 -26.81 10.79
CA ILE A 92 8.91 -26.42 11.69
C ILE A 92 9.39 -25.03 11.27
N LEU A 93 9.44 -24.11 12.22
CA LEU A 93 10.15 -22.84 12.08
C LEU A 93 11.49 -22.99 12.80
N ALA A 94 12.58 -22.67 12.12
CA ALA A 94 13.92 -22.81 12.69
C ALA A 94 14.79 -21.60 12.39
N HIS A 95 15.61 -21.22 13.36
CA HIS A 95 16.72 -20.31 13.14
C HIS A 95 17.96 -21.12 12.75
N LEU A 96 18.62 -20.69 11.68
CA LEU A 96 19.88 -21.28 11.29
C LEU A 96 21.00 -20.74 12.19
N SER A 97 22.00 -21.60 12.44
CA SER A 97 23.22 -21.20 13.15
C SER A 97 23.95 -20.12 12.36
N ALA A 98 24.65 -19.23 13.06
CA ALA A 98 25.53 -18.23 12.45
C ALA A 98 26.64 -18.82 11.55
N SER A 99 26.87 -20.12 11.63
CA SER A 99 27.82 -20.86 10.76
C SER A 99 27.23 -21.27 9.40
N CYS A 100 25.94 -21.02 9.15
CA CYS A 100 25.33 -21.29 7.85
C CYS A 100 25.49 -20.07 6.95
N ASP A 101 26.44 -20.13 6.01
CA ASP A 101 26.76 -19.02 5.13
C ASP A 101 25.69 -18.78 4.03
N ASP A 102 24.96 -19.82 3.64
CA ASP A 102 23.95 -19.75 2.59
C ASP A 102 22.63 -20.44 3.01
N PRO A 103 21.71 -19.69 3.62
CA PRO A 103 20.39 -20.19 4.02
C PRO A 103 19.51 -20.67 2.86
N VAL A 104 19.70 -20.09 1.66
CA VAL A 104 18.90 -20.42 0.47
C VAL A 104 19.29 -21.81 -0.03
N SER A 105 20.58 -22.05 -0.24
CA SER A 105 21.07 -23.36 -0.68
C SER A 105 20.78 -24.45 0.33
N TYR A 106 20.83 -24.14 1.62
CA TYR A 106 20.46 -25.08 2.67
C TYR A 106 18.98 -25.46 2.62
N ALA A 107 18.08 -24.49 2.45
CA ALA A 107 16.65 -24.74 2.30
C ALA A 107 16.35 -25.57 1.04
N ASP A 108 17.03 -25.29 -0.07
CA ASP A 108 16.92 -26.07 -1.31
C ASP A 108 17.39 -27.51 -1.14
N THR A 109 18.41 -27.75 -0.33
CA THR A 109 18.88 -29.10 -0.01
C THR A 109 17.88 -29.87 0.83
N LEU A 110 17.32 -29.19 1.87
CA LEU A 110 16.29 -29.78 2.72
C LEU A 110 15.01 -30.12 1.95
N SER A 111 14.61 -29.28 0.98
CA SER A 111 13.40 -29.52 0.18
C SER A 111 13.52 -30.71 -0.76
N ARG A 112 14.72 -31.30 -0.92
CA ARG A 112 14.96 -32.53 -1.70
C ARG A 112 14.88 -33.81 -0.87
N GLU A 113 14.81 -33.68 0.46
CA GLU A 113 14.64 -34.85 1.34
C GLU A 113 13.23 -35.44 1.20
N SER A 114 13.13 -36.76 1.25
CA SER A 114 11.88 -37.49 0.99
C SER A 114 10.74 -37.14 1.97
N ASP A 115 11.11 -36.74 3.18
CA ASP A 115 10.17 -36.48 4.28
C ASP A 115 9.77 -34.98 4.40
N VAL A 116 10.34 -34.17 3.53
CA VAL A 116 10.10 -32.72 3.50
C VAL A 116 9.23 -32.34 2.30
N VAL A 117 8.02 -31.90 2.53
CA VAL A 117 7.09 -31.47 1.46
C VAL A 117 7.55 -30.17 0.82
N SER A 118 8.01 -29.23 1.64
CA SER A 118 8.57 -27.95 1.17
C SER A 118 9.44 -27.33 2.25
N CYS A 119 10.50 -26.66 1.84
CA CYS A 119 11.34 -25.85 2.70
C CYS A 119 11.61 -24.52 2.00
N SER A 120 11.49 -23.41 2.70
CA SER A 120 11.77 -22.09 2.16
C SER A 120 12.51 -21.24 3.16
N SER A 121 13.55 -20.54 2.72
CA SER A 121 14.20 -19.55 3.56
C SER A 121 13.42 -18.24 3.56
N VAL A 122 13.45 -17.52 4.69
CA VAL A 122 12.89 -16.17 4.79
C VAL A 122 13.54 -15.23 3.77
N GLN A 123 14.81 -15.47 3.45
CA GLN A 123 15.53 -14.68 2.45
C GLN A 123 14.96 -14.89 1.05
N THR A 124 14.69 -16.12 0.64
CA THR A 124 14.04 -16.44 -0.66
C THR A 124 12.67 -15.75 -0.74
N MET A 125 11.85 -15.86 0.31
CA MET A 125 10.55 -15.21 0.35
C MET A 125 10.67 -13.69 0.22
N ARG A 126 11.60 -13.08 0.94
CA ARG A 126 11.86 -11.62 0.86
C ARG A 126 12.28 -11.19 -0.54
N ASP A 127 13.16 -11.96 -1.19
CA ASP A 127 13.64 -11.65 -2.54
C ASP A 127 12.54 -11.78 -3.59
N GLU A 128 11.67 -12.79 -3.48
CA GLU A 128 10.51 -12.95 -4.35
C GLU A 128 9.50 -11.81 -4.18
N PHE A 129 9.22 -11.41 -2.94
CA PHE A 129 8.39 -10.23 -2.68
C PHE A 129 9.02 -8.96 -3.25
N THR A 130 10.31 -8.75 -3.02
CA THR A 130 11.02 -7.57 -3.53
C THR A 130 10.98 -7.50 -5.04
N LYS A 131 11.17 -8.63 -5.75
CA LYS A 131 11.05 -8.69 -7.20
C LYS A 131 9.62 -8.37 -7.67
N SER A 132 8.62 -8.93 -7.02
CA SER A 132 7.20 -8.66 -7.34
C SER A 132 6.84 -7.20 -7.13
N PHE A 133 7.26 -6.61 -6.01
CA PHE A 133 7.04 -5.18 -5.75
C PHE A 133 7.83 -4.27 -6.70
N SER A 134 9.01 -4.68 -7.15
CA SER A 134 9.79 -3.94 -8.15
C SER A 134 9.04 -3.82 -9.49
N LEU A 135 8.36 -4.87 -9.94
CA LEU A 135 7.52 -4.83 -11.14
C LEU A 135 6.34 -3.88 -10.95
N ILE A 136 5.66 -3.94 -9.81
CA ILE A 136 4.57 -3.01 -9.47
C ILE A 136 5.08 -1.57 -9.48
N ASN A 137 6.24 -1.31 -8.88
CA ASN A 137 6.84 0.02 -8.85
C ASN A 137 7.16 0.55 -10.26
N CYS A 138 7.62 -0.31 -11.17
CA CYS A 138 7.84 0.06 -12.57
C CYS A 138 6.54 0.52 -13.25
N VAL A 139 5.44 -0.20 -13.03
CA VAL A 139 4.10 0.18 -13.55
C VAL A 139 3.64 1.50 -12.94
N VAL A 140 3.83 1.69 -11.63
CA VAL A 140 3.47 2.95 -10.93
C VAL A 140 4.25 4.13 -11.50
N VAL A 141 5.55 3.98 -11.73
CA VAL A 141 6.38 5.04 -12.34
C VAL A 141 5.90 5.36 -13.76
N LEU A 142 5.60 4.34 -14.57
CA LEU A 142 5.08 4.53 -15.93
C LEU A 142 3.75 5.30 -15.91
N VAL A 143 2.78 4.86 -15.10
CA VAL A 143 1.47 5.53 -14.99
C VAL A 143 1.61 6.96 -14.48
N THR A 144 2.50 7.18 -13.51
CA THR A 144 2.78 8.52 -12.98
C THR A 144 3.39 9.43 -14.06
N ALA A 145 4.31 8.91 -14.86
CA ALA A 145 4.90 9.67 -15.97
C ALA A 145 3.86 10.03 -17.05
N LEU A 146 2.96 9.10 -17.39
CA LEU A 146 1.87 9.37 -18.33
C LEU A 146 0.88 10.39 -17.77
N ALA A 147 0.52 10.29 -16.51
CA ALA A 147 -0.36 11.26 -15.84
C ALA A 147 0.28 12.65 -15.78
N ALA A 148 1.57 12.73 -15.49
CA ALA A 148 2.34 13.99 -15.52
C ALA A 148 2.36 14.61 -16.92
N GLY A 149 2.59 13.79 -17.97
CA GLY A 149 2.54 14.24 -19.35
C GLY A 149 1.15 14.77 -19.75
N LEU A 150 0.10 14.07 -19.36
CA LEU A 150 -1.28 14.51 -19.59
C LEU A 150 -1.57 15.83 -18.87
N ALA A 151 -1.19 15.96 -17.60
CA ALA A 151 -1.38 17.20 -16.84
C ALA A 151 -0.67 18.39 -17.52
N PHE A 152 0.58 18.17 -17.98
CA PHE A 152 1.33 19.19 -18.71
C PHE A 152 0.60 19.63 -20.01
N VAL A 153 0.15 18.68 -20.83
CA VAL A 153 -0.56 18.96 -22.07
C VAL A 153 -1.86 19.74 -21.81
N VAL A 154 -2.63 19.34 -20.79
CA VAL A 154 -3.88 20.01 -20.44
C VAL A 154 -3.61 21.45 -19.96
N LEU A 155 -2.63 21.65 -19.08
CA LEU A 155 -2.26 22.99 -18.60
C LEU A 155 -1.75 23.87 -19.75
N PHE A 156 -0.92 23.33 -20.63
CA PHE A 156 -0.41 24.05 -21.79
C PHE A 156 -1.55 24.45 -22.74
N THR A 157 -2.46 23.53 -23.03
CA THR A 157 -3.62 23.83 -23.89
C THR A 157 -4.52 24.91 -23.27
N LEU A 158 -4.80 24.80 -21.97
CA LEU A 158 -5.59 25.82 -21.25
C LEU A 158 -4.92 27.19 -21.29
N ALA A 159 -3.61 27.26 -21.03
CA ALA A 159 -2.87 28.51 -21.06
C ALA A 159 -2.88 29.15 -22.45
N THR A 160 -2.60 28.38 -23.49
CA THR A 160 -2.60 28.87 -24.88
C THR A 160 -3.97 29.30 -25.35
N THR A 161 -5.03 28.57 -25.00
CA THR A 161 -6.42 28.93 -25.33
C THR A 161 -6.83 30.21 -24.62
N ASN A 162 -6.51 30.33 -23.33
CA ASN A 162 -6.84 31.51 -22.54
C ASN A 162 -6.19 32.81 -23.12
N ILE A 163 -4.94 32.68 -23.57
CA ILE A 163 -4.23 33.79 -24.22
C ILE A 163 -4.86 34.14 -25.56
N SER A 164 -5.14 33.14 -26.40
CA SER A 164 -5.72 33.30 -27.74
C SER A 164 -7.12 33.96 -27.69
N GLU A 165 -7.94 33.56 -26.71
CA GLU A 165 -9.27 34.17 -26.52
C GLU A 165 -9.21 35.62 -26.08
N ARG A 166 -8.17 36.03 -25.35
CA ARG A 166 -7.99 37.38 -24.80
C ARG A 166 -6.99 38.25 -25.60
N GLU A 167 -6.52 37.81 -26.75
CA GLU A 167 -5.51 38.49 -27.54
C GLU A 167 -5.89 39.96 -27.82
N ARG A 168 -7.16 40.24 -28.13
CA ARG A 168 -7.67 41.60 -28.36
C ARG A 168 -7.67 42.45 -27.10
N GLU A 169 -8.02 41.90 -25.95
CA GLU A 169 -8.00 42.59 -24.67
C GLU A 169 -6.57 42.91 -24.27
N LEU A 170 -5.64 41.96 -24.43
CA LEU A 170 -4.21 42.11 -24.15
C LEU A 170 -3.59 43.17 -25.07
N ALA A 171 -3.94 43.19 -26.36
CA ALA A 171 -3.52 44.21 -27.30
C ALA A 171 -4.01 45.62 -26.89
N THR A 172 -5.24 45.76 -26.38
CA THR A 172 -5.79 47.01 -25.89
C THR A 172 -5.03 47.51 -24.66
N ILE A 173 -4.67 46.65 -23.74
CA ILE A 173 -3.88 46.97 -22.56
C ILE A 173 -2.47 47.42 -22.93
N LYS A 174 -1.82 46.79 -23.91
CA LYS A 174 -0.52 47.21 -24.45
C LYS A 174 -0.60 48.60 -25.11
N VAL A 175 -1.65 48.89 -25.86
CA VAL A 175 -1.86 50.23 -26.48
C VAL A 175 -2.07 51.32 -25.41
N LEU A 176 -2.65 51.01 -24.26
CA LEU A 176 -2.81 51.89 -23.12
C LEU A 176 -1.50 52.18 -22.36
N GLY A 177 -0.38 51.56 -22.76
CA GLY A 177 0.96 51.87 -22.25
C GLY A 177 1.46 50.96 -21.14
N PHE A 178 0.82 49.78 -20.90
CA PHE A 178 1.31 48.76 -20.01
C PHE A 178 2.52 48.05 -20.61
N PHE A 179 3.51 47.75 -19.77
CA PHE A 179 4.68 47.01 -20.17
C PHE A 179 4.36 45.52 -20.36
N ASP A 180 5.06 44.81 -21.26
CA ASP A 180 4.88 43.41 -21.53
C ASP A 180 4.93 42.54 -20.27
N ASN A 181 5.86 42.83 -19.37
CA ASN A 181 5.98 42.15 -18.08
C ASN A 181 4.73 42.26 -17.18
N GLU A 182 3.99 43.37 -17.27
CA GLU A 182 2.77 43.57 -16.47
C GLU A 182 1.60 42.77 -17.03
N VAL A 183 1.54 42.64 -18.36
CA VAL A 183 0.55 41.84 -19.07
C VAL A 183 0.78 40.37 -18.77
N HIS A 184 2.02 39.92 -18.86
CA HIS A 184 2.41 38.51 -18.50
C HIS A 184 2.08 38.18 -17.03
N LEU A 185 2.38 39.11 -16.11
CA LEU A 185 2.08 38.92 -14.69
C LEU A 185 0.57 38.79 -14.43
N TYR A 186 -0.26 39.48 -15.19
CA TYR A 186 -1.72 39.39 -15.05
C TYR A 186 -2.26 38.04 -15.48
N VAL A 187 -1.83 37.53 -16.64
CA VAL A 187 -2.25 36.24 -17.17
C VAL A 187 -1.74 35.09 -16.26
N ASN A 188 -0.48 35.13 -15.87
CA ASN A 188 0.14 34.09 -15.02
C ASN A 188 -0.53 34.00 -13.64
N LYS A 189 -0.97 35.13 -13.05
CA LYS A 189 -1.70 35.09 -11.77
C LYS A 189 -2.99 34.32 -11.86
N GLU A 190 -3.73 34.44 -12.94
CA GLU A 190 -4.98 33.71 -13.14
C GLU A 190 -4.72 32.19 -13.25
N THR A 191 -3.76 31.79 -14.04
CA THR A 191 -3.35 30.37 -14.21
C THR A 191 -2.88 29.76 -12.89
N LEU A 192 -2.08 30.49 -12.12
CA LEU A 192 -1.59 30.04 -10.82
C LEU A 192 -2.73 29.88 -9.80
N ILE A 193 -3.67 30.82 -9.74
CA ILE A 193 -4.84 30.72 -8.85
C ILE A 193 -5.68 29.49 -9.21
N LEU A 194 -5.97 29.28 -10.49
CA LEU A 194 -6.71 28.11 -10.95
C LEU A 194 -5.97 26.80 -10.64
N THR A 195 -4.64 26.78 -10.79
CA THR A 195 -3.81 25.64 -10.43
C THR A 195 -3.88 25.30 -8.94
N VAL A 196 -3.80 26.33 -8.07
CA VAL A 196 -3.91 26.12 -6.62
C VAL A 196 -5.30 25.56 -6.24
N ILE A 197 -6.37 26.11 -6.82
CA ILE A 197 -7.73 25.60 -6.61
C ILE A 197 -7.81 24.16 -7.11
N GLY A 198 -7.25 23.85 -8.28
CA GLY A 198 -7.19 22.51 -8.85
C GLY A 198 -6.45 21.51 -7.94
N ILE A 199 -5.34 21.92 -7.33
CA ILE A 199 -4.60 21.08 -6.37
C ILE A 199 -5.45 20.81 -5.12
N ILE A 200 -6.08 21.86 -4.54
CA ILE A 200 -6.91 21.73 -3.33
C ILE A 200 -8.10 20.77 -3.56
N LEU A 201 -8.72 20.81 -4.72
CA LEU A 201 -9.83 19.92 -5.07
C LEU A 201 -9.36 18.55 -5.54
N GLY A 202 -8.27 18.49 -6.29
CA GLY A 202 -7.76 17.25 -6.89
C GLY A 202 -7.18 16.26 -5.86
N LEU A 203 -6.49 16.76 -4.83
CA LEU A 203 -5.89 15.89 -3.82
C LEU A 203 -6.92 15.05 -3.03
N PRO A 204 -8.03 15.60 -2.50
CA PRO A 204 -9.07 14.81 -1.87
C PRO A 204 -9.74 13.81 -2.83
N VAL A 205 -9.98 14.23 -4.07
CA VAL A 205 -10.55 13.36 -5.11
C VAL A 205 -9.61 12.20 -5.42
N GLY A 206 -8.31 12.45 -5.55
CA GLY A 206 -7.29 11.41 -5.73
C GLY A 206 -7.26 10.42 -4.55
N ARG A 207 -7.38 10.91 -3.32
CA ARG A 207 -7.49 10.07 -2.11
C ARG A 207 -8.73 9.17 -2.15
N PHE A 208 -9.87 9.73 -2.55
CA PHE A 208 -11.12 8.98 -2.68
C PHE A 208 -11.00 7.85 -3.72
N PHE A 209 -10.47 8.15 -4.91
CA PHE A 209 -10.24 7.13 -5.94
C PHE A 209 -9.23 6.06 -5.54
N SER A 210 -8.17 6.44 -4.83
CA SER A 210 -7.21 5.49 -4.27
C SER A 210 -7.87 4.50 -3.31
N GLY A 211 -8.79 4.98 -2.45
CA GLY A 211 -9.59 4.13 -1.58
C GLY A 211 -10.50 3.17 -2.33
N LEU A 212 -11.19 3.65 -3.37
CA LEU A 212 -12.03 2.80 -4.23
C LEU A 212 -11.21 1.72 -4.94
N LEU A 213 -10.04 2.08 -5.47
CA LEU A 213 -9.15 1.14 -6.16
C LEU A 213 -8.74 0.00 -5.23
N THR A 214 -8.37 0.32 -3.98
CA THR A 214 -7.98 -0.70 -3.00
C THR A 214 -9.15 -1.61 -2.62
N MET A 215 -10.37 -1.07 -2.57
CA MET A 215 -11.57 -1.86 -2.29
C MET A 215 -11.84 -2.88 -3.42
N VAL A 216 -11.55 -2.52 -4.66
CA VAL A 216 -11.70 -3.40 -5.84
C VAL A 216 -10.56 -4.42 -5.93
N LEU A 217 -9.35 -4.03 -5.52
CA LEU A 217 -8.14 -4.87 -5.58
C LEU A 217 -7.98 -5.80 -4.37
N LYS A 218 -9.02 -6.02 -3.56
CA LYS A 218 -8.95 -6.95 -2.42
C LYS A 218 -8.51 -8.34 -2.90
N MET A 219 -7.31 -8.75 -2.48
CA MET A 219 -6.80 -10.09 -2.72
C MET A 219 -7.04 -10.95 -1.48
N PRO A 220 -7.48 -12.22 -1.63
CA PRO A 220 -7.81 -13.09 -0.49
C PRO A 220 -6.66 -13.33 0.50
N SER A 221 -5.40 -13.15 0.04
CA SER A 221 -4.21 -13.47 0.85
C SER A 221 -3.32 -12.28 1.17
N ILE A 222 -3.65 -11.06 0.71
CA ILE A 222 -2.84 -9.87 0.93
C ILE A 222 -3.73 -8.71 1.37
N TYR A 223 -3.38 -8.13 2.52
CA TYR A 223 -4.02 -6.93 3.00
C TYR A 223 -3.31 -5.68 2.46
N PHE A 224 -4.05 -4.83 1.77
CA PHE A 224 -3.56 -3.54 1.30
C PHE A 224 -4.06 -2.42 2.20
N ALA A 225 -3.21 -1.95 3.11
CA ALA A 225 -3.53 -0.76 3.89
C ALA A 225 -3.37 0.50 3.04
N VAL A 226 -4.45 1.25 2.83
CA VAL A 226 -4.38 2.57 2.17
C VAL A 226 -4.00 3.63 3.19
N SER A 227 -2.72 3.77 3.46
CA SER A 227 -2.21 4.92 4.19
C SER A 227 -1.49 5.86 3.21
N VAL A 228 -2.08 7.04 2.97
CA VAL A 228 -1.43 8.08 2.18
C VAL A 228 -0.67 9.00 3.13
N HIS A 229 0.64 8.94 3.07
CA HIS A 229 1.51 9.75 3.91
C HIS A 229 1.34 11.25 3.55
N PRO A 230 1.37 12.19 4.51
CA PRO A 230 1.27 13.64 4.23
C PRO A 230 2.28 14.15 3.21
N THR A 231 3.48 13.57 3.18
CA THR A 231 4.52 13.89 2.18
C THR A 231 4.08 13.61 0.75
N THR A 232 3.21 12.62 0.50
CA THR A 232 2.69 12.31 -0.83
C THR A 232 1.83 13.44 -1.38
N TYR A 233 1.02 14.09 -0.51
CA TYR A 233 0.22 15.25 -0.91
C TYR A 233 1.09 16.45 -1.26
N LEU A 234 2.17 16.68 -0.51
CA LEU A 234 3.15 17.73 -0.80
C LEU A 234 3.86 17.48 -2.13
N PHE A 235 4.27 16.24 -2.38
CA PHE A 235 4.92 15.86 -3.65
C PHE A 235 3.97 16.02 -4.84
N ALA A 236 2.75 15.51 -4.76
CA ALA A 236 1.78 15.60 -5.84
C ALA A 236 1.39 17.04 -6.14
N GLY A 237 1.08 17.82 -5.10
CA GLY A 237 0.76 19.25 -5.24
C GLY A 237 1.95 20.06 -5.76
N GLY A 238 3.14 19.81 -5.23
CA GLY A 238 4.39 20.47 -5.65
C GLY A 238 4.74 20.19 -7.11
N MET A 239 4.62 18.94 -7.56
CA MET A 239 4.85 18.57 -8.97
C MET A 239 3.83 19.27 -9.89
N THR A 240 2.55 19.27 -9.55
CA THR A 240 1.52 19.97 -10.34
C THR A 240 1.82 21.48 -10.42
N PHE A 241 2.22 22.09 -9.30
CA PHE A 241 2.59 23.49 -9.27
C PHE A 241 3.83 23.79 -10.13
N LEU A 242 4.85 22.92 -10.09
CA LEU A 242 6.03 23.05 -10.95
C LEU A 242 5.68 22.92 -12.44
N PHE A 243 4.75 22.06 -12.80
CA PHE A 243 4.26 21.99 -14.19
C PHE A 243 3.54 23.26 -14.61
N ALA A 244 2.73 23.87 -13.75
CA ALA A 244 2.09 25.14 -14.04
C ALA A 244 3.14 26.25 -14.28
N LEU A 245 4.16 26.35 -13.44
CA LEU A 245 5.25 27.30 -13.64
C LEU A 245 6.03 27.06 -14.93
N ALA A 246 6.27 25.77 -15.28
CA ALA A 246 6.94 25.43 -16.52
C ALA A 246 6.11 25.83 -17.75
N VAL A 247 4.80 25.59 -17.69
CA VAL A 247 3.87 26.00 -18.76
C VAL A 247 3.84 27.52 -18.88
N ASP A 248 3.70 28.25 -17.77
CA ASP A 248 3.72 29.73 -17.77
C ASP A 248 5.03 30.28 -18.37
N PHE A 249 6.15 29.67 -18.02
CA PHE A 249 7.46 30.07 -18.57
C PHE A 249 7.54 29.85 -20.10
N ILE A 250 7.05 28.71 -20.60
CA ILE A 250 7.03 28.39 -22.03
C ILE A 250 6.10 29.33 -22.78
N THR A 251 4.90 29.56 -22.20
CA THR A 251 3.86 30.38 -22.82
C THR A 251 4.28 31.85 -22.89
N ASN A 252 4.95 32.38 -21.85
CA ASN A 252 5.50 33.72 -21.87
C ASN A 252 6.50 33.95 -23.01
N ARG A 253 7.34 32.92 -23.30
CA ARG A 253 8.26 32.98 -24.45
C ARG A 253 7.57 32.95 -25.82
N MET A 254 6.34 32.49 -25.88
CA MET A 254 5.55 32.50 -27.13
C MET A 254 4.81 33.83 -27.35
N LEU A 255 4.67 34.67 -26.31
CA LEU A 255 4.03 35.99 -26.36
C LEU A 255 4.99 37.12 -26.72
N ASP A 256 6.30 36.91 -26.56
CA ASP A 256 7.39 37.78 -27.00
C ASP A 256 7.63 37.62 -28.52
#